data_c4c1cad83059c6ae34481bafed0f2413
#
_entry.id   c4c1cad83059c6ae34481bafed0f2413
#
_cell.length_a   1.000
_cell.length_b   1.000
_cell.length_c   1.000
_cell.angle_alpha   90.00
_cell.angle_beta   90.00
_cell.angle_gamma   90.00
#
_symmetry.space_group_name_H-M   'P 1'
#
loop_
_entity.id
_entity.type
_entity.pdbx_description
1 polymer ?
#
loop_
_entity_poly.entity_id
_entity_poly.type
_entity_poly.pdbx_seq_one_letter_code
_entity_poly.pdbx_strand_id
1 'polypeptide(L)'
;MAKNRTKFVCSNCGAETVRWMGRCPQCGSWNTLEETVEEVLPKQLRTTHEVVSGKRPQKLSEVNLENHERMQLSMPEVDRPLGGGVVPGSVILWGGEPGIGKSTLILQVCHAMAKAGRSVLYASGEESEAQIKMRAERLGVADDDLFVYSGGNLDAIVSEAEKEKPSMLVIDSIQTMYLSANESPMGSPAQIRDCTAVLVRLAKSENIAVMIIGHVTKEGNLAGPRILEHMVDVVFYLEGDRSYQFRVLRTVKNRFGSTAESGLFVMEGQGLKGIEDPSKYLLRDRTSQTPGQAVVACMEGLRPVLVEIQALTVHSVLAIPRRIAAGYDYNRMIILLAVLERRGRIPFSTEDVYLNVAGGFRVKETAADLAVALSLISVRGDAPIPQNLMALGEIGLTGEIMPVSRVTLRLKEALKMKFTHFILSERNKKEVLAYYEAHHLDEVREHTVFVRNLKDLMEAVK
;
A
#
# COMPACT_ATOMS: atom_id res chain seq x y z
N MET A 1 28.77 -42.98 8.54
CA MET A 1 27.98 -42.84 7.31
C MET A 1 26.80 -41.96 7.62
N ALA A 2 26.72 -40.76 7.05
CA ALA A 2 25.60 -39.83 7.20
C ALA A 2 24.35 -40.46 6.56
N LYS A 3 23.24 -40.49 7.29
CA LYS A 3 21.95 -40.95 6.75
C LYS A 3 21.25 -39.77 6.12
N ASN A 4 21.27 -39.69 4.80
CA ASN A 4 20.47 -38.67 4.08
C ASN A 4 19.00 -38.90 4.32
N ARG A 5 18.28 -37.86 4.69
CA ARG A 5 16.83 -37.89 4.87
C ARG A 5 16.17 -37.02 3.79
N THR A 6 15.42 -37.63 2.92
CA THR A 6 14.66 -36.91 1.89
C THR A 6 13.41 -36.29 2.51
N LYS A 7 13.19 -35.01 2.29
CA LYS A 7 11.95 -34.28 2.59
C LYS A 7 11.46 -33.53 1.36
N PHE A 8 10.19 -33.21 1.35
CA PHE A 8 9.56 -32.45 0.28
C PHE A 8 9.12 -31.09 0.81
N VAL A 9 9.53 -30.02 0.12
CA VAL A 9 9.25 -28.64 0.50
C VAL A 9 8.34 -28.02 -0.56
N CYS A 10 7.25 -27.39 -0.12
CA CYS A 10 6.34 -26.71 -1.02
C CYS A 10 6.95 -25.39 -1.51
N SER A 11 7.13 -25.25 -2.83
CA SER A 11 7.64 -24.04 -3.48
C SER A 11 6.73 -22.81 -3.32
N ASN A 12 5.45 -23.02 -2.96
CA ASN A 12 4.48 -21.94 -2.80
C ASN A 12 4.36 -21.41 -1.36
N CYS A 13 4.49 -22.27 -0.33
CA CYS A 13 4.28 -21.87 1.07
C CYS A 13 5.38 -22.31 2.03
N GLY A 14 6.41 -23.05 1.55
CA GLY A 14 7.51 -23.55 2.39
C GLY A 14 7.15 -24.70 3.34
N ALA A 15 5.93 -25.25 3.26
CA ALA A 15 5.53 -26.39 4.11
C ALA A 15 6.37 -27.63 3.81
N GLU A 16 6.86 -28.31 4.84
CA GLU A 16 7.66 -29.50 4.73
C GLU A 16 6.82 -30.77 4.94
N THR A 17 7.03 -31.78 4.10
CA THR A 17 6.40 -33.09 4.23
C THR A 17 7.44 -34.20 4.07
N VAL A 18 7.22 -35.35 4.75
CA VAL A 18 8.13 -36.51 4.66
C VAL A 18 7.86 -37.37 3.43
N ARG A 19 6.80 -37.09 2.69
CA ARG A 19 6.42 -37.82 1.46
C ARG A 19 5.93 -36.84 0.41
N TRP A 20 6.22 -37.14 -0.83
CA TRP A 20 5.65 -36.39 -1.95
C TRP A 20 4.13 -36.58 -2.00
N MET A 21 3.40 -35.48 -2.20
CA MET A 21 1.96 -35.47 -2.41
C MET A 21 1.64 -34.53 -3.57
N GLY A 22 0.70 -34.90 -4.42
CA GLY A 22 0.31 -34.08 -5.57
C GLY A 22 -0.27 -32.70 -5.18
N ARG A 23 -0.71 -32.56 -3.90
CA ARG A 23 -1.27 -31.31 -3.36
C ARG A 23 -0.66 -30.99 -2.02
N CYS A 24 -0.20 -29.76 -1.82
CA CYS A 24 0.32 -29.32 -0.55
C CYS A 24 -0.77 -29.31 0.54
N PRO A 25 -0.55 -29.96 1.71
CA PRO A 25 -1.55 -30.05 2.76
C PRO A 25 -1.81 -28.70 3.47
N GLN A 26 -0.89 -27.77 3.39
CA GLN A 26 -0.99 -26.47 4.09
C GLN A 26 -1.61 -25.38 3.19
N CYS A 27 -1.17 -25.22 1.94
CA CYS A 27 -1.68 -24.16 1.07
C CYS A 27 -2.62 -24.66 -0.03
N GLY A 28 -2.79 -25.97 -0.20
CA GLY A 28 -3.68 -26.58 -1.19
C GLY A 28 -3.21 -26.51 -2.65
N SER A 29 -2.03 -25.96 -2.92
CA SER A 29 -1.46 -25.86 -4.28
C SER A 29 -1.05 -27.23 -4.83
N TRP A 30 -1.27 -27.43 -6.13
CA TRP A 30 -0.93 -28.69 -6.82
C TRP A 30 0.49 -28.65 -7.39
N ASN A 31 1.20 -29.80 -7.36
CA ASN A 31 2.55 -30.00 -7.91
C ASN A 31 3.60 -28.98 -7.43
N THR A 32 3.52 -28.55 -6.19
CA THR A 32 4.43 -27.57 -5.57
C THR A 32 5.38 -28.18 -4.55
N LEU A 33 5.39 -29.51 -4.37
CA LEU A 33 6.30 -30.22 -3.45
C LEU A 33 7.53 -30.67 -4.20
N GLU A 34 8.69 -30.07 -3.91
CA GLU A 34 10.00 -30.37 -4.48
C GLU A 34 10.84 -31.20 -3.51
N GLU A 35 11.53 -32.19 -4.04
CA GLU A 35 12.38 -33.08 -3.25
C GLU A 35 13.66 -32.35 -2.79
N THR A 36 13.90 -32.36 -1.48
CA THR A 36 15.10 -31.78 -0.87
C THR A 36 15.78 -32.82 0.00
N VAL A 37 17.09 -33.05 -0.22
CA VAL A 37 17.88 -33.99 0.58
C VAL A 37 18.51 -33.24 1.75
N GLU A 38 18.18 -33.64 2.96
CA GLU A 38 18.78 -33.11 4.17
C GLU A 38 19.90 -34.03 4.66
N GLU A 39 21.15 -33.55 4.68
CA GLU A 39 22.24 -34.27 5.37
C GLU A 39 22.00 -34.18 6.88
N VAL A 40 21.72 -35.31 7.49
CA VAL A 40 21.59 -35.41 8.94
C VAL A 40 22.99 -35.43 9.54
N LEU A 41 23.50 -34.27 9.97
CA LEU A 41 24.69 -34.15 10.78
C LEU A 41 24.52 -34.94 12.09
N PRO A 42 25.61 -35.63 12.58
CA PRO A 42 25.57 -36.41 13.80
C PRO A 42 25.07 -35.60 15.00
N LYS A 43 24.24 -36.21 15.86
CA LYS A 43 23.64 -35.59 17.05
C LYS A 43 24.62 -34.81 17.96
N GLN A 44 25.89 -35.06 17.88
CA GLN A 44 26.94 -34.38 18.67
C GLN A 44 27.20 -32.92 18.24
N LEU A 45 26.76 -32.51 17.04
CA LEU A 45 26.87 -31.11 16.59
C LEU A 45 25.58 -30.30 16.81
N ARG A 46 24.51 -30.95 17.31
CA ARG A 46 23.22 -30.28 17.64
C ARG A 46 23.16 -29.66 19.03
N THR A 47 24.21 -29.79 19.84
CA THR A 47 24.24 -29.28 21.24
C THR A 47 25.23 -28.13 21.44
N THR A 48 25.54 -27.36 20.44
CA THR A 48 25.90 -25.97 20.71
C THR A 48 24.55 -25.22 20.84
N HIS A 49 23.92 -25.27 22.03
CA HIS A 49 23.29 -24.08 22.53
C HIS A 49 24.36 -22.98 22.37
N GLU A 50 24.26 -22.18 21.29
CA GLU A 50 24.85 -20.86 21.33
C GLU A 50 24.33 -20.26 22.62
N VAL A 51 25.20 -20.01 23.56
CA VAL A 51 24.96 -19.21 24.73
C VAL A 51 24.66 -17.83 24.15
N VAL A 52 23.39 -17.63 23.75
CA VAL A 52 22.86 -16.30 23.46
C VAL A 52 23.24 -15.48 24.68
N SER A 53 24.12 -14.52 24.48
CA SER A 53 24.65 -13.57 25.45
C SER A 53 23.73 -13.42 26.63
N GLY A 54 24.18 -13.75 27.84
CA GLY A 54 23.41 -13.95 29.06
C GLY A 54 22.62 -12.77 29.55
N LYS A 55 21.67 -12.28 28.75
CA LYS A 55 20.69 -11.30 29.17
C LYS A 55 19.73 -12.02 30.11
N ARG A 56 19.80 -11.67 31.41
CA ARG A 56 18.83 -12.15 32.42
C ARG A 56 17.47 -11.52 32.12
N PRO A 57 16.35 -12.21 32.42
CA PRO A 57 15.03 -11.61 32.36
C PRO A 57 15.01 -10.30 33.18
N GLN A 58 14.52 -9.23 32.57
CA GLN A 58 14.34 -7.92 33.20
C GLN A 58 12.86 -7.64 33.39
N LYS A 59 12.51 -6.88 34.44
CA LYS A 59 11.15 -6.38 34.60
C LYS A 59 10.87 -5.37 33.49
N LEU A 60 9.66 -5.37 32.95
CA LEU A 60 9.28 -4.44 31.88
C LEU A 60 9.48 -2.97 32.29
N SER A 61 9.28 -2.64 33.58
CA SER A 61 9.50 -1.30 34.13
C SER A 61 10.98 -0.88 34.22
N GLU A 62 11.91 -1.83 34.09
CA GLU A 62 13.37 -1.60 34.18
C GLU A 62 14.01 -1.51 32.78
N VAL A 63 13.22 -1.76 31.71
CA VAL A 63 13.70 -1.65 30.32
C VAL A 63 13.88 -0.18 29.97
N ASN A 64 15.14 0.22 29.70
CA ASN A 64 15.45 1.58 29.28
C ASN A 64 15.17 1.74 27.77
N LEU A 65 14.41 2.78 27.40
CA LEU A 65 14.03 3.09 26.02
C LEU A 65 14.89 4.19 25.38
N GLU A 66 15.87 4.77 26.09
CA GLU A 66 16.70 5.90 25.60
C GLU A 66 17.42 5.59 24.30
N ASN A 67 17.81 4.32 24.06
CA ASN A 67 18.45 3.87 22.83
C ASN A 67 17.49 3.43 21.72
N HIS A 68 16.18 3.62 21.91
CA HIS A 68 15.13 3.20 20.99
C HIS A 68 14.31 4.36 20.44
N GLU A 69 14.85 5.60 20.51
CA GLU A 69 14.24 6.76 19.86
C GLU A 69 14.13 6.53 18.35
N ARG A 70 12.96 6.87 17.80
CA ARG A 70 12.72 6.71 16.37
C ARG A 70 13.60 7.64 15.55
N MET A 71 14.17 7.12 14.49
CA MET A 71 14.94 7.87 13.51
C MET A 71 13.97 8.52 12.51
N GLN A 72 13.70 9.81 12.67
CA GLN A 72 12.87 10.57 11.74
C GLN A 72 13.61 10.80 10.43
N LEU A 73 12.89 10.66 9.32
CA LEU A 73 13.42 10.81 7.96
C LEU A 73 13.18 12.21 7.40
N SER A 74 12.41 13.06 8.09
CA SER A 74 11.92 14.33 7.54
C SER A 74 11.16 14.15 6.22
N MET A 75 10.58 12.97 6.05
CA MET A 75 9.72 12.58 4.93
C MET A 75 8.33 12.21 5.49
N PRO A 76 7.39 13.16 5.65
CA PRO A 76 6.12 12.92 6.34
C PRO A 76 5.31 11.75 5.78
N GLU A 77 5.37 11.53 4.47
CA GLU A 77 4.65 10.45 3.80
C GLU A 77 5.32 9.07 3.97
N VAL A 78 6.55 9.00 4.53
CA VAL A 78 7.22 7.77 4.98
C VAL A 78 7.15 7.66 6.50
N ASP A 79 7.40 8.75 7.23
CA ASP A 79 7.43 8.75 8.69
C ASP A 79 6.05 8.40 9.29
N ARG A 80 4.96 8.89 8.70
CA ARG A 80 3.59 8.61 9.15
C ARG A 80 3.26 7.11 9.11
N PRO A 81 3.41 6.39 7.98
CA PRO A 81 3.22 4.93 7.92
C PRO A 81 4.15 4.15 8.86
N LEU A 82 5.36 4.67 9.13
CA LEU A 82 6.27 4.09 10.13
C LEU A 82 5.82 4.31 11.57
N GLY A 83 4.87 5.23 11.80
CA GLY A 83 4.43 5.62 13.14
C GLY A 83 5.35 6.65 13.79
N GLY A 84 5.99 7.52 12.97
CA GLY A 84 6.85 8.64 13.38
C GLY A 84 8.34 8.42 13.17
N GLY A 85 8.74 7.45 12.35
CA GLY A 85 10.13 7.20 11.97
C GLY A 85 10.59 5.75 12.15
N VAL A 86 11.79 5.46 11.70
CA VAL A 86 12.42 4.12 11.74
C VAL A 86 12.81 3.77 13.17
N VAL A 87 12.44 2.59 13.63
CA VAL A 87 12.84 2.07 14.95
C VAL A 87 14.18 1.36 14.81
N PRO A 88 15.21 1.69 15.61
CA PRO A 88 16.48 0.95 15.62
C PRO A 88 16.26 -0.55 15.88
N GLY A 89 17.00 -1.39 15.20
CA GLY A 89 16.86 -2.86 15.31
C GLY A 89 15.57 -3.43 14.72
N SER A 90 14.79 -2.63 13.98
CA SER A 90 13.60 -3.09 13.24
C SER A 90 13.94 -3.64 11.87
N VAL A 91 13.10 -4.57 11.39
CA VAL A 91 13.17 -5.09 10.02
C VAL A 91 11.92 -4.68 9.26
N ILE A 92 12.11 -3.98 8.14
CA ILE A 92 11.06 -3.37 7.33
C ILE A 92 11.10 -3.99 5.93
N LEU A 93 10.02 -4.63 5.51
CA LEU A 93 9.87 -5.20 4.17
C LEU A 93 9.13 -4.23 3.26
N TRP A 94 9.70 -3.93 2.10
CA TRP A 94 9.14 -3.10 1.05
C TRP A 94 8.73 -3.94 -0.15
N GLY A 95 7.42 -4.17 -0.31
CA GLY A 95 6.84 -4.87 -1.44
C GLY A 95 6.32 -3.91 -2.51
N GLY A 96 6.05 -4.44 -3.69
CA GLY A 96 5.45 -3.71 -4.81
C GLY A 96 5.88 -4.26 -6.16
N GLU A 97 5.13 -3.92 -7.21
CA GLU A 97 5.44 -4.36 -8.58
C GLU A 97 6.84 -3.90 -9.03
N PRO A 98 7.53 -4.67 -9.90
CA PRO A 98 8.76 -4.21 -10.53
C PRO A 98 8.55 -2.87 -11.27
N GLY A 99 9.48 -1.92 -11.09
CA GLY A 99 9.41 -0.60 -11.75
C GLY A 99 8.41 0.40 -11.14
N ILE A 100 7.75 0.10 -10.01
CA ILE A 100 6.82 1.03 -9.34
C ILE A 100 7.53 2.20 -8.63
N GLY A 101 8.84 2.09 -8.36
CA GLY A 101 9.65 3.12 -7.72
C GLY A 101 10.20 2.75 -6.34
N LYS A 102 10.16 1.46 -5.92
CA LYS A 102 10.68 1.02 -4.60
C LYS A 102 12.10 1.46 -4.34
N SER A 103 13.04 1.02 -5.19
CA SER A 103 14.47 1.34 -5.02
C SER A 103 14.74 2.85 -5.12
N THR A 104 13.93 3.60 -5.89
CA THR A 104 13.98 5.07 -5.94
C THR A 104 13.59 5.67 -4.59
N LEU A 105 12.45 5.28 -4.02
CA LEU A 105 11.99 5.81 -2.73
C LEU A 105 12.95 5.43 -1.60
N ILE A 106 13.46 4.20 -1.61
CA ILE A 106 14.41 3.75 -0.58
C ILE A 106 15.74 4.51 -0.68
N LEU A 107 16.23 4.80 -1.88
CA LEU A 107 17.43 5.62 -2.04
C LEU A 107 17.21 7.06 -1.51
N GLN A 108 16.01 7.63 -1.68
CA GLN A 108 15.62 8.91 -1.07
C GLN A 108 15.54 8.81 0.47
N VAL A 109 15.09 7.68 1.02
CA VAL A 109 15.12 7.40 2.46
C VAL A 109 16.56 7.31 2.96
N CYS A 110 17.46 6.64 2.23
CA CYS A 110 18.89 6.58 2.55
C CYS A 110 19.51 7.98 2.62
N HIS A 111 19.20 8.83 1.63
CA HIS A 111 19.63 10.22 1.61
C HIS A 111 19.13 11.01 2.83
N ALA A 112 17.87 10.85 3.18
CA ALA A 112 17.29 11.51 4.36
C ALA A 112 17.99 11.07 5.66
N MET A 113 18.33 9.78 5.78
CA MET A 113 19.10 9.24 6.91
C MET A 113 20.51 9.83 6.96
N ALA A 114 21.23 9.83 5.83
CA ALA A 114 22.58 10.36 5.73
C ALA A 114 22.62 11.87 6.06
N LYS A 115 21.68 12.65 5.55
CA LYS A 115 21.53 14.07 5.93
C LYS A 115 21.27 14.31 7.42
N ALA A 116 20.67 13.34 8.09
CA ALA A 116 20.48 13.38 9.54
C ALA A 116 21.73 12.91 10.32
N GLY A 117 22.89 12.74 9.65
CA GLY A 117 24.15 12.27 10.23
C GLY A 117 24.13 10.80 10.63
N ARG A 118 23.37 9.97 9.94
CA ARG A 118 23.23 8.54 10.21
C ARG A 118 23.76 7.73 9.04
N SER A 119 24.79 6.91 9.29
CA SER A 119 25.41 6.07 8.26
C SER A 119 24.45 5.00 7.74
N VAL A 120 24.47 4.79 6.44
CA VAL A 120 23.64 3.81 5.73
C VAL A 120 24.51 2.92 4.87
N LEU A 121 24.30 1.61 4.94
CA LEU A 121 24.88 0.64 4.02
C LEU A 121 23.80 0.14 3.05
N TYR A 122 23.96 0.47 1.76
CA TYR A 122 23.07 0.02 0.69
C TYR A 122 23.70 -1.14 -0.05
N ALA A 123 23.19 -2.34 0.14
CA ALA A 123 23.67 -3.56 -0.50
C ALA A 123 22.71 -3.97 -1.65
N SER A 124 23.25 -4.04 -2.87
CA SER A 124 22.50 -4.44 -4.06
C SER A 124 23.07 -5.71 -4.69
N GLY A 125 22.20 -6.67 -4.95
CA GLY A 125 22.55 -7.84 -5.77
C GLY A 125 22.08 -7.72 -7.22
N GLU A 126 21.42 -6.61 -7.59
CA GLU A 126 20.87 -6.39 -8.95
C GLU A 126 21.66 -5.35 -9.73
N GLU A 127 22.21 -4.33 -9.07
CA GLU A 127 22.87 -3.21 -9.70
C GLU A 127 24.30 -3.05 -9.22
N SER A 128 25.18 -2.60 -10.13
CA SER A 128 26.56 -2.23 -9.79
C SER A 128 26.59 -0.88 -9.06
N GLU A 129 27.69 -0.58 -8.35
CA GLU A 129 27.91 0.70 -7.68
C GLU A 129 27.76 1.88 -8.64
N ALA A 130 28.25 1.75 -9.89
CA ALA A 130 28.14 2.78 -10.91
C ALA A 130 26.68 3.05 -11.32
N GLN A 131 25.83 2.01 -11.42
CA GLN A 131 24.40 2.17 -11.73
C GLN A 131 23.66 2.81 -10.57
N ILE A 132 23.94 2.42 -9.34
CA ILE A 132 23.36 3.03 -8.13
C ILE A 132 23.77 4.50 -8.06
N LYS A 133 25.03 4.84 -8.33
CA LYS A 133 25.54 6.21 -8.35
C LYS A 133 24.83 7.07 -9.41
N MET A 134 24.70 6.58 -10.65
CA MET A 134 23.97 7.31 -11.70
C MET A 134 22.51 7.58 -11.29
N ARG A 135 21.87 6.63 -10.61
CA ARG A 135 20.52 6.82 -10.09
C ARG A 135 20.51 7.85 -8.95
N ALA A 136 21.45 7.79 -8.04
CA ALA A 136 21.62 8.72 -6.93
C ALA A 136 21.81 10.16 -7.46
N GLU A 137 22.69 10.37 -8.43
CA GLU A 137 22.93 11.68 -9.06
C GLU A 137 21.65 12.26 -9.69
N ARG A 138 20.85 11.43 -10.39
CA ARG A 138 19.56 11.86 -10.96
C ARG A 138 18.57 12.31 -9.88
N LEU A 139 18.64 11.71 -8.70
CA LEU A 139 17.78 12.02 -7.55
C LEU A 139 18.33 13.17 -6.68
N GLY A 140 19.50 13.71 -7.02
CA GLY A 140 20.20 14.71 -6.20
C GLY A 140 20.73 14.15 -4.89
N VAL A 141 20.98 12.84 -4.83
CA VAL A 141 21.54 12.13 -3.68
C VAL A 141 23.05 12.07 -3.84
N ALA A 142 23.78 12.77 -2.98
CA ALA A 142 25.25 12.74 -2.93
C ALA A 142 25.66 12.96 -1.47
N ASP A 143 25.79 11.86 -0.72
CA ASP A 143 26.08 11.89 0.70
C ASP A 143 27.29 11.01 1.02
N ASP A 144 28.21 11.52 1.83
CA ASP A 144 29.41 10.79 2.27
C ASP A 144 29.07 9.66 3.27
N ASP A 145 27.94 9.76 3.96
CA ASP A 145 27.49 8.74 4.91
C ASP A 145 26.62 7.62 4.29
N LEU A 146 26.53 7.57 2.94
CA LEU A 146 25.86 6.51 2.19
C LEU A 146 26.89 5.59 1.54
N PHE A 147 27.10 4.43 2.13
CA PHE A 147 28.00 3.38 1.63
C PHE A 147 27.24 2.44 0.70
N VAL A 148 27.86 2.04 -0.41
CA VAL A 148 27.27 1.15 -1.41
C VAL A 148 28.09 -0.12 -1.51
N TYR A 149 27.40 -1.27 -1.51
CA TYR A 149 28.00 -2.60 -1.69
C TYR A 149 27.29 -3.33 -2.83
N SER A 150 28.03 -3.76 -3.85
CA SER A 150 27.47 -4.55 -4.97
C SER A 150 27.84 -6.01 -4.80
N GLY A 151 26.84 -6.86 -4.61
CA GLY A 151 27.01 -8.31 -4.47
C GLY A 151 25.85 -8.97 -3.75
N GLY A 152 25.63 -10.26 -4.02
CA GLY A 152 24.55 -11.06 -3.45
C GLY A 152 24.95 -11.94 -2.26
N ASN A 153 26.25 -11.99 -1.89
CA ASN A 153 26.71 -12.81 -0.77
C ASN A 153 26.34 -12.15 0.56
N LEU A 154 25.31 -12.68 1.24
CA LEU A 154 24.82 -12.11 2.48
C LEU A 154 25.81 -12.27 3.65
N ASP A 155 26.61 -13.33 3.66
CA ASP A 155 27.63 -13.53 4.72
C ASP A 155 28.64 -12.38 4.72
N ALA A 156 29.06 -11.91 3.53
CA ALA A 156 29.98 -10.79 3.38
C ALA A 156 29.31 -9.45 3.77
N ILE A 157 28.05 -9.24 3.35
CA ILE A 157 27.27 -8.03 3.71
C ILE A 157 27.09 -7.92 5.22
N VAL A 158 26.77 -9.04 5.89
CA VAL A 158 26.60 -9.08 7.36
C VAL A 158 27.94 -8.76 8.05
N SER A 159 29.05 -9.34 7.59
CA SER A 159 30.37 -9.05 8.15
C SER A 159 30.75 -7.57 8.04
N GLU A 160 30.45 -6.91 6.91
CA GLU A 160 30.69 -5.47 6.77
C GLU A 160 29.74 -4.65 7.65
N ALA A 161 28.45 -5.05 7.76
CA ALA A 161 27.51 -4.38 8.63
C ALA A 161 27.88 -4.48 10.12
N GLU A 162 28.42 -5.63 10.57
CA GLU A 162 28.90 -5.81 11.95
C GLU A 162 30.14 -4.97 12.25
N LYS A 163 31.01 -4.78 11.25
CA LYS A 163 32.23 -3.98 11.35
C LYS A 163 31.92 -2.46 11.34
N GLU A 164 31.19 -2.00 10.34
CA GLU A 164 30.92 -0.56 10.14
C GLU A 164 29.76 -0.04 11.03
N LYS A 165 28.91 -0.92 11.55
CA LYS A 165 27.75 -0.63 12.43
C LYS A 165 26.87 0.52 11.90
N PRO A 166 26.37 0.43 10.65
CA PRO A 166 25.54 1.47 10.11
C PRO A 166 24.24 1.63 10.91
N SER A 167 23.66 2.82 10.94
CA SER A 167 22.34 3.04 11.53
C SER A 167 21.25 2.27 10.76
N MET A 168 21.45 2.06 9.46
CA MET A 168 20.52 1.35 8.59
C MET A 168 21.26 0.52 7.53
N LEU A 169 20.80 -0.72 7.33
CA LEU A 169 21.20 -1.60 6.23
C LEU A 169 20.03 -1.75 5.26
N VAL A 170 20.29 -1.56 3.97
CA VAL A 170 19.31 -1.78 2.89
C VAL A 170 19.74 -2.99 2.07
N ILE A 171 18.80 -3.87 1.76
CA ILE A 171 18.97 -5.05 0.89
C ILE A 171 18.12 -4.90 -0.36
N ASP A 172 18.71 -4.73 -1.52
CA ASP A 172 18.03 -4.55 -2.83
C ASP A 172 18.52 -5.58 -3.86
N SER A 173 17.84 -6.68 -4.07
CA SER A 173 16.64 -7.20 -3.43
C SER A 173 16.92 -8.51 -2.69
N ILE A 174 16.02 -8.94 -1.81
CA ILE A 174 16.18 -10.22 -1.07
C ILE A 174 16.26 -11.43 -2.02
N GLN A 175 15.68 -11.34 -3.21
CA GLN A 175 15.67 -12.39 -4.21
C GLN A 175 17.07 -12.69 -4.79
N THR A 176 17.97 -11.72 -4.75
CA THR A 176 19.33 -11.84 -5.27
C THR A 176 20.36 -12.17 -4.19
N MET A 177 19.91 -12.29 -2.93
CA MET A 177 20.78 -12.64 -1.81
C MET A 177 20.90 -14.15 -1.63
N TYR A 178 22.08 -14.58 -1.21
CA TYR A 178 22.35 -15.98 -0.87
C TYR A 178 23.29 -16.11 0.33
N LEU A 179 23.15 -17.21 1.05
CA LEU A 179 24.07 -17.66 2.10
C LEU A 179 24.96 -18.77 1.54
N SER A 180 26.27 -18.68 1.78
CA SER A 180 27.23 -19.66 1.25
C SER A 180 27.00 -21.08 1.77
N ALA A 181 26.41 -21.22 2.95
CA ALA A 181 26.09 -22.50 3.57
C ALA A 181 24.77 -23.13 3.10
N ASN A 182 23.95 -22.41 2.33
CA ASN A 182 22.65 -22.90 1.85
C ASN A 182 22.75 -23.27 0.36
N GLU A 183 22.63 -24.55 0.05
CA GLU A 183 22.72 -25.08 -1.34
C GLU A 183 21.48 -24.79 -2.20
N SER A 184 20.40 -24.27 -1.61
CA SER A 184 19.19 -23.94 -2.36
C SER A 184 19.47 -22.86 -3.41
N PRO A 185 18.86 -22.88 -4.59
CA PRO A 185 19.05 -21.87 -5.61
C PRO A 185 18.74 -20.45 -5.10
N MET A 186 19.51 -19.46 -5.57
CA MET A 186 19.26 -18.04 -5.32
C MET A 186 17.80 -17.69 -5.73
N GLY A 187 17.09 -16.91 -4.91
CA GLY A 187 15.69 -16.55 -5.13
C GLY A 187 14.68 -17.65 -4.77
N SER A 188 15.12 -18.84 -4.35
CA SER A 188 14.22 -19.88 -3.87
C SER A 188 13.58 -19.49 -2.53
N PRO A 189 12.38 -19.97 -2.21
CA PRO A 189 11.71 -19.68 -0.93
C PRO A 189 12.54 -20.04 0.30
N ALA A 190 13.33 -21.13 0.23
CA ALA A 190 14.21 -21.55 1.31
C ALA A 190 15.33 -20.55 1.53
N GLN A 191 16.03 -20.15 0.46
CA GLN A 191 17.11 -19.18 0.50
C GLN A 191 16.64 -17.81 1.01
N ILE A 192 15.52 -17.32 0.49
CA ILE A 192 14.91 -16.05 0.92
C ILE A 192 14.55 -16.07 2.40
N ARG A 193 13.95 -17.17 2.88
CA ARG A 193 13.64 -17.34 4.31
C ARG A 193 14.86 -17.30 5.19
N ASP A 194 15.90 -18.05 4.82
CA ASP A 194 17.12 -18.19 5.61
C ASP A 194 17.93 -16.89 5.61
N CYS A 195 18.03 -16.20 4.46
CA CYS A 195 18.60 -14.85 4.38
C CYS A 195 17.85 -13.86 5.29
N THR A 196 16.52 -13.89 5.26
CA THR A 196 15.70 -13.01 6.11
C THR A 196 15.90 -13.32 7.60
N ALA A 197 16.05 -14.60 7.99
CA ALA A 197 16.33 -14.98 9.37
C ALA A 197 17.67 -14.44 9.88
N VAL A 198 18.71 -14.45 9.03
CA VAL A 198 20.00 -13.85 9.34
C VAL A 198 19.89 -12.33 9.52
N LEU A 199 19.18 -11.65 8.62
CA LEU A 199 18.96 -10.19 8.70
C LEU A 199 18.18 -9.79 9.95
N VAL A 200 17.15 -10.56 10.33
CA VAL A 200 16.40 -10.34 11.58
C VAL A 200 17.29 -10.50 12.81
N ARG A 201 18.20 -11.49 12.80
CA ARG A 201 19.17 -11.68 13.88
C ARG A 201 20.13 -10.50 13.97
N LEU A 202 20.75 -10.10 12.84
CA LEU A 202 21.65 -8.95 12.77
C LEU A 202 20.97 -7.68 13.31
N ALA A 203 19.75 -7.39 12.84
CA ALA A 203 19.00 -6.22 13.29
C ALA A 203 18.84 -6.19 14.82
N LYS A 204 18.47 -7.33 15.43
CA LYS A 204 18.22 -7.42 16.89
C LYS A 204 19.48 -7.45 17.73
N SER A 205 20.60 -8.06 17.22
CA SER A 205 21.86 -8.13 17.98
C SER A 205 22.63 -6.82 17.95
N GLU A 206 22.73 -6.19 16.77
CA GLU A 206 23.53 -4.98 16.56
C GLU A 206 22.72 -3.68 16.63
N ASN A 207 21.41 -3.76 16.85
CA ASN A 207 20.50 -2.61 16.86
C ASN A 207 20.49 -1.81 15.54
N ILE A 208 20.76 -2.47 14.42
CA ILE A 208 20.77 -1.91 13.06
C ILE A 208 19.35 -2.00 12.48
N ALA A 209 18.79 -0.89 11.97
CA ALA A 209 17.55 -0.97 11.22
C ALA A 209 17.79 -1.62 9.85
N VAL A 210 16.98 -2.60 9.46
CA VAL A 210 17.14 -3.31 8.18
C VAL A 210 15.94 -3.06 7.28
N MET A 211 16.17 -2.54 6.07
CA MET A 211 15.17 -2.40 5.01
C MET A 211 15.40 -3.46 3.93
N ILE A 212 14.40 -4.26 3.67
CA ILE A 212 14.44 -5.34 2.68
C ILE A 212 13.50 -5.00 1.53
N ILE A 213 14.02 -4.92 0.31
CA ILE A 213 13.22 -4.81 -0.90
C ILE A 213 12.85 -6.20 -1.39
N GLY A 214 11.53 -6.40 -1.64
CA GLY A 214 11.00 -7.63 -2.21
C GLY A 214 10.11 -7.34 -3.43
N HIS A 215 10.18 -8.19 -4.46
CA HIS A 215 9.29 -8.14 -5.61
C HIS A 215 8.01 -8.93 -5.34
N VAL A 216 6.88 -8.42 -5.80
CA VAL A 216 5.59 -9.12 -5.78
C VAL A 216 5.29 -9.73 -7.14
N THR A 217 4.55 -10.84 -7.17
CA THR A 217 3.99 -11.41 -8.40
C THR A 217 2.87 -10.51 -8.95
N LYS A 218 2.46 -10.74 -10.22
CA LYS A 218 1.33 -10.01 -10.85
C LYS A 218 0.01 -10.13 -10.09
N GLU A 219 -0.14 -11.16 -9.26
CA GLU A 219 -1.30 -11.38 -8.39
C GLU A 219 -1.23 -10.61 -7.07
N GLY A 220 -0.22 -9.72 -6.90
CA GLY A 220 -0.05 -8.90 -5.70
C GLY A 220 0.54 -9.65 -4.49
N ASN A 221 0.99 -10.90 -4.68
CA ASN A 221 1.71 -11.67 -3.67
C ASN A 221 3.21 -11.43 -3.82
N LEU A 222 3.95 -11.36 -2.70
CA LEU A 222 5.41 -11.37 -2.73
C LEU A 222 5.90 -12.61 -3.49
N ALA A 223 6.85 -12.42 -4.41
CA ALA A 223 7.56 -13.52 -5.04
C ALA A 223 8.40 -14.23 -3.97
N GLY A 224 7.82 -15.23 -3.36
CA GLY A 224 8.30 -15.93 -2.18
C GLY A 224 7.17 -16.15 -1.18
N PRO A 225 7.34 -17.06 -0.21
CA PRO A 225 6.27 -17.40 0.73
C PRO A 225 5.90 -16.17 1.58
N ARG A 226 4.62 -15.99 1.84
CA ARG A 226 4.06 -15.02 2.83
C ARG A 226 4.74 -15.08 4.20
N ILE A 227 5.60 -16.08 4.38
CA ILE A 227 6.39 -16.26 5.59
C ILE A 227 7.28 -15.05 5.91
N LEU A 228 7.75 -14.29 4.90
CA LEU A 228 8.54 -13.07 5.12
C LEU A 228 7.75 -12.01 5.88
N GLU A 229 6.47 -11.84 5.57
CA GLU A 229 5.60 -10.88 6.26
C GLU A 229 5.48 -11.21 7.75
N HIS A 230 5.53 -12.50 8.12
CA HIS A 230 5.47 -12.92 9.52
C HIS A 230 6.81 -12.73 10.24
N MET A 231 7.92 -12.79 9.54
CA MET A 231 9.28 -12.70 10.11
C MET A 231 9.71 -11.27 10.45
N VAL A 232 9.21 -10.28 9.68
CA VAL A 232 9.61 -8.87 9.81
C VAL A 232 8.67 -8.09 10.75
N ASP A 233 9.10 -6.89 11.16
CA ASP A 233 8.34 -6.06 12.09
C ASP A 233 7.34 -5.15 11.36
N VAL A 234 7.71 -4.64 10.18
CA VAL A 234 6.88 -3.75 9.35
C VAL A 234 6.84 -4.27 7.92
N VAL A 235 5.68 -4.19 7.28
CA VAL A 235 5.49 -4.54 5.86
C VAL A 235 4.81 -3.38 5.16
N PHE A 236 5.47 -2.85 4.15
CA PHE A 236 4.93 -1.85 3.25
C PHE A 236 4.72 -2.41 1.84
N TYR A 237 3.67 -1.92 1.19
CA TYR A 237 3.46 -2.08 -0.24
C TYR A 237 3.40 -0.73 -0.92
N LEU A 238 4.27 -0.54 -1.92
CA LEU A 238 4.18 0.60 -2.82
C LEU A 238 3.29 0.20 -4.01
N GLU A 239 2.12 0.83 -4.09
CA GLU A 239 1.09 0.56 -5.08
C GLU A 239 0.91 1.77 -6.02
N GLY A 240 0.39 1.52 -7.21
CA GLY A 240 0.05 2.55 -8.19
C GLY A 240 -0.05 1.96 -9.59
N ASP A 241 -0.50 2.76 -10.53
CA ASP A 241 -0.53 2.40 -11.94
C ASP A 241 0.64 3.09 -12.67
N ARG A 242 1.36 2.36 -13.52
CA ARG A 242 2.50 2.91 -14.27
C ARG A 242 2.10 4.02 -15.23
N SER A 243 0.86 4.01 -15.68
CA SER A 243 0.29 5.04 -16.56
C SER A 243 0.02 6.36 -15.83
N TYR A 244 0.00 6.36 -14.51
CA TYR A 244 -0.26 7.53 -13.68
C TYR A 244 0.91 7.82 -12.75
N GLN A 245 1.08 9.07 -12.39
CA GLN A 245 2.18 9.51 -11.51
C GLN A 245 1.91 9.20 -10.03
N PHE A 246 0.66 8.96 -9.64
CA PHE A 246 0.25 8.77 -8.24
C PHE A 246 0.71 7.41 -7.68
N ARG A 247 1.27 7.39 -6.48
CA ARG A 247 1.71 6.20 -5.75
C ARG A 247 1.24 6.24 -4.32
N VAL A 248 0.89 5.08 -3.79
CA VAL A 248 0.44 4.91 -2.40
C VAL A 248 1.35 3.92 -1.69
N LEU A 249 1.95 4.34 -0.58
CA LEU A 249 2.70 3.49 0.33
C LEU A 249 1.74 2.99 1.41
N ARG A 250 1.30 1.73 1.32
CA ARG A 250 0.38 1.11 2.28
C ARG A 250 1.11 0.35 3.35
N THR A 251 0.66 0.50 4.58
CA THR A 251 1.08 -0.33 5.70
C THR A 251 0.21 -1.58 5.79
N VAL A 252 0.81 -2.75 5.59
CA VAL A 252 0.13 -4.07 5.74
C VAL A 252 0.34 -4.64 7.13
N LYS A 253 1.52 -4.41 7.70
CA LYS A 253 1.88 -4.81 9.06
C LYS A 253 2.76 -3.74 9.69
N ASN A 254 2.51 -3.40 10.95
CA ASN A 254 3.39 -2.53 11.73
C ASN A 254 3.28 -2.89 13.22
N ARG A 255 4.37 -3.39 13.82
CA ARG A 255 4.44 -3.69 15.25
C ARG A 255 4.63 -2.45 16.12
N PHE A 256 5.00 -1.32 15.50
CA PHE A 256 5.37 -0.08 16.18
C PHE A 256 4.36 1.05 15.98
N GLY A 257 3.30 0.81 15.18
CA GLY A 257 2.32 1.83 14.86
C GLY A 257 1.05 1.26 14.22
N SER A 258 0.18 2.16 13.77
CA SER A 258 -1.06 1.80 13.10
C SER A 258 -0.81 1.28 11.68
N THR A 259 -1.52 0.23 11.29
CA THR A 259 -1.57 -0.24 9.89
C THR A 259 -2.57 0.55 9.03
N ALA A 260 -3.32 1.45 9.63
CA ALA A 260 -4.30 2.27 8.93
C ALA A 260 -3.70 3.56 8.33
N GLU A 261 -2.39 3.80 8.53
CA GLU A 261 -1.69 4.94 7.93
C GLU A 261 -1.12 4.57 6.56
N SER A 262 -1.11 5.56 5.65
CA SER A 262 -0.55 5.43 4.30
C SER A 262 0.22 6.70 3.92
N GLY A 263 1.22 6.53 3.04
CA GLY A 263 1.95 7.62 2.42
C GLY A 263 1.50 7.82 0.97
N LEU A 264 1.41 9.07 0.56
CA LEU A 264 0.94 9.44 -0.78
C LEU A 264 2.03 10.19 -1.52
N PHE A 265 2.34 9.72 -2.74
CA PHE A 265 3.45 10.27 -3.54
C PHE A 265 3.02 10.50 -4.97
N VAL A 266 3.75 11.40 -5.62
CA VAL A 266 3.75 11.57 -7.08
C VAL A 266 5.14 11.24 -7.62
N MET A 267 5.19 10.54 -8.76
CA MET A 267 6.43 10.26 -9.46
C MET A 267 6.78 11.45 -10.34
N GLU A 268 7.90 12.09 -10.07
CA GLU A 268 8.46 13.19 -10.84
C GLU A 268 9.82 12.80 -11.45
N GLY A 269 10.42 13.64 -12.28
CA GLY A 269 11.74 13.38 -12.88
C GLY A 269 12.86 13.17 -11.84
N GLN A 270 12.74 13.82 -10.68
CA GLN A 270 13.67 13.74 -9.55
C GLN A 270 13.28 12.68 -8.49
N GLY A 271 12.35 11.77 -8.78
CA GLY A 271 11.96 10.70 -7.88
C GLY A 271 10.51 10.81 -7.36
N LEU A 272 10.27 10.23 -6.20
CA LEU A 272 8.97 10.23 -5.53
C LEU A 272 8.90 11.42 -4.58
N LYS A 273 7.91 12.29 -4.83
CA LYS A 273 7.62 13.44 -3.99
C LYS A 273 6.37 13.19 -3.16
N GLY A 274 6.48 13.36 -1.85
CA GLY A 274 5.35 13.25 -0.93
C GLY A 274 4.28 14.32 -1.18
N ILE A 275 3.02 13.94 -1.07
CA ILE A 275 1.87 14.84 -1.25
C ILE A 275 1.26 15.16 0.12
N GLU A 276 1.54 16.35 0.62
CA GLU A 276 1.00 16.79 1.93
C GLU A 276 -0.52 16.97 1.90
N ASP A 277 -1.07 17.48 0.79
CA ASP A 277 -2.50 17.70 0.59
C ASP A 277 -2.98 17.00 -0.70
N PRO A 278 -3.33 15.69 -0.62
CA PRO A 278 -3.76 14.91 -1.78
C PRO A 278 -5.07 15.41 -2.40
N SER A 279 -6.00 15.90 -1.58
CA SER A 279 -7.27 16.46 -2.05
C SER A 279 -7.03 17.66 -2.95
N LYS A 280 -6.16 18.58 -2.51
CA LYS A 280 -5.77 19.76 -3.30
C LYS A 280 -5.03 19.34 -4.58
N TYR A 281 -4.16 18.34 -4.50
CA TYR A 281 -3.41 17.84 -5.65
C TYR A 281 -4.34 17.23 -6.71
N LEU A 282 -5.28 16.36 -6.32
CA LEU A 282 -6.17 15.64 -7.23
C LEU A 282 -7.28 16.53 -7.82
N LEU A 283 -7.67 17.60 -7.12
CA LEU A 283 -8.71 18.54 -7.57
C LEU A 283 -8.14 19.84 -8.20
N ARG A 284 -6.82 19.96 -8.36
CA ARG A 284 -6.16 21.21 -8.83
C ARG A 284 -6.59 21.68 -10.22
N ASP A 285 -6.85 20.71 -11.11
CA ASP A 285 -7.18 20.98 -12.53
C ASP A 285 -8.70 21.03 -12.78
N ARG A 286 -9.50 21.02 -11.71
CA ARG A 286 -10.96 21.07 -11.79
C ARG A 286 -11.42 22.50 -12.08
N THR A 287 -11.69 22.79 -13.37
CA THR A 287 -11.99 24.17 -13.83
C THR A 287 -13.35 24.33 -14.49
N SER A 288 -13.99 23.26 -14.94
CA SER A 288 -15.21 23.34 -15.74
C SER A 288 -16.43 22.77 -15.01
N GLN A 289 -17.59 23.41 -15.21
CA GLN A 289 -18.89 22.86 -14.88
C GLN A 289 -19.43 22.08 -16.09
N THR A 290 -18.81 20.93 -16.38
CA THR A 290 -19.31 20.02 -17.42
C THR A 290 -20.15 18.92 -16.79
N PRO A 291 -21.24 18.47 -17.47
CA PRO A 291 -21.97 17.30 -17.00
C PRO A 291 -21.08 16.06 -16.85
N GLY A 292 -21.42 15.22 -15.87
CA GLY A 292 -20.69 13.98 -15.63
C GLY A 292 -19.55 14.06 -14.62
N GLN A 293 -19.35 15.20 -13.95
CA GLN A 293 -18.30 15.37 -12.94
C GLN A 293 -18.92 15.40 -11.52
N ALA A 294 -18.51 14.48 -10.66
CA ALA A 294 -18.91 14.45 -9.25
C ALA A 294 -17.69 14.28 -8.33
N VAL A 295 -17.76 14.76 -7.09
CA VAL A 295 -16.69 14.60 -6.11
C VAL A 295 -17.14 13.72 -4.96
N VAL A 296 -16.20 12.90 -4.51
CA VAL A 296 -16.35 12.02 -3.34
C VAL A 296 -15.11 12.12 -2.45
N ALA A 297 -15.30 11.98 -1.15
CA ALA A 297 -14.20 11.78 -0.20
C ALA A 297 -13.98 10.29 0.04
N CYS A 298 -12.89 9.73 -0.49
CA CYS A 298 -12.48 8.35 -0.29
C CYS A 298 -11.52 8.24 0.90
N MET A 299 -11.58 7.11 1.63
CA MET A 299 -10.64 6.85 2.71
C MET A 299 -9.40 6.12 2.19
N GLU A 300 -8.24 6.72 2.40
CA GLU A 300 -6.96 6.08 2.22
C GLU A 300 -6.33 5.83 3.59
N GLY A 301 -6.62 4.65 4.14
CA GLY A 301 -6.31 4.36 5.54
C GLY A 301 -7.17 5.18 6.51
N LEU A 302 -6.55 6.07 7.28
CA LEU A 302 -7.23 7.03 8.16
C LEU A 302 -7.45 8.40 7.51
N ARG A 303 -6.89 8.62 6.33
CA ARG A 303 -6.87 9.91 5.66
C ARG A 303 -8.00 10.01 4.62
N PRO A 304 -8.92 10.95 4.75
CA PRO A 304 -9.87 11.24 3.68
C PRO A 304 -9.15 11.95 2.53
N VAL A 305 -9.46 11.56 1.30
CA VAL A 305 -8.90 12.14 0.07
C VAL A 305 -10.07 12.43 -0.87
N LEU A 306 -10.21 13.68 -1.29
CA LEU A 306 -11.23 14.04 -2.27
C LEU A 306 -10.74 13.69 -3.67
N VAL A 307 -11.60 12.98 -4.39
CA VAL A 307 -11.35 12.57 -5.78
C VAL A 307 -12.54 12.94 -6.66
N GLU A 308 -12.25 13.29 -7.91
CA GLU A 308 -13.26 13.54 -8.92
C GLU A 308 -13.56 12.26 -9.70
N ILE A 309 -14.85 11.97 -9.82
CA ILE A 309 -15.41 10.94 -10.70
C ILE A 309 -15.90 11.62 -11.96
N GLN A 310 -15.47 11.12 -13.11
CA GLN A 310 -15.86 11.61 -14.42
C GLN A 310 -16.61 10.50 -15.18
N ALA A 311 -17.80 10.79 -15.65
CA ALA A 311 -18.61 9.89 -16.48
C ALA A 311 -18.85 10.52 -17.85
N LEU A 312 -18.84 9.66 -18.88
CA LEU A 312 -19.24 10.02 -20.23
C LEU A 312 -20.15 8.91 -20.77
N THR A 313 -21.23 9.30 -21.43
CA THR A 313 -22.09 8.38 -22.18
C THR A 313 -22.23 8.83 -23.61
N VAL A 314 -22.23 7.88 -24.54
CA VAL A 314 -22.39 8.11 -25.97
C VAL A 314 -23.31 7.04 -26.52
N HIS A 315 -24.23 7.40 -27.42
CA HIS A 315 -25.09 6.40 -28.07
C HIS A 315 -24.21 5.35 -28.80
N SER A 316 -24.41 4.08 -28.47
CA SER A 316 -23.62 3.01 -29.03
C SER A 316 -24.12 2.61 -30.41
N VAL A 317 -23.19 2.52 -31.37
CA VAL A 317 -23.44 1.94 -32.69
C VAL A 317 -23.18 0.42 -32.71
N LEU A 318 -22.76 -0.15 -31.58
CA LEU A 318 -22.43 -1.57 -31.44
C LEU A 318 -23.64 -2.36 -30.91
N ALA A 319 -23.75 -3.61 -31.32
CA ALA A 319 -24.77 -4.52 -30.79
C ALA A 319 -24.61 -4.76 -29.27
N ILE A 320 -23.38 -4.68 -28.76
CA ILE A 320 -23.07 -4.74 -27.32
C ILE A 320 -22.33 -3.44 -26.97
N PRO A 321 -22.99 -2.54 -26.22
CA PRO A 321 -22.37 -1.29 -25.79
C PRO A 321 -21.14 -1.48 -24.92
N ARG A 322 -20.15 -0.61 -25.11
CA ARG A 322 -18.89 -0.63 -24.36
C ARG A 322 -19.09 -0.18 -22.93
N ARG A 323 -18.38 -0.80 -22.02
CA ARG A 323 -18.32 -0.43 -20.61
C ARG A 323 -16.83 -0.34 -20.22
N ILE A 324 -16.36 0.84 -19.84
CA ILE A 324 -14.96 1.07 -19.46
C ILE A 324 -14.92 1.81 -18.13
N ALA A 325 -14.16 1.28 -17.17
CA ALA A 325 -13.91 1.93 -15.89
C ALA A 325 -12.40 2.03 -15.64
N ALA A 326 -11.92 3.24 -15.41
CA ALA A 326 -10.56 3.52 -15.00
C ALA A 326 -10.56 4.08 -13.57
N GLY A 327 -9.81 3.44 -12.67
CA GLY A 327 -9.74 3.83 -11.26
C GLY A 327 -10.94 3.42 -10.39
N TYR A 328 -11.95 2.77 -10.95
CA TYR A 328 -13.12 2.23 -10.24
C TYR A 328 -13.34 0.77 -10.64
N ASP A 329 -13.97 -0.04 -9.76
CA ASP A 329 -14.22 -1.46 -10.05
C ASP A 329 -15.24 -1.63 -11.18
N TYR A 330 -14.86 -2.37 -12.21
CA TYR A 330 -15.69 -2.62 -13.39
C TYR A 330 -17.00 -3.33 -13.05
N ASN A 331 -16.95 -4.38 -12.21
CA ASN A 331 -18.13 -5.13 -11.84
C ASN A 331 -19.10 -4.27 -11.01
N ARG A 332 -18.55 -3.42 -10.12
CA ARG A 332 -19.35 -2.47 -9.35
C ARG A 332 -20.04 -1.45 -10.25
N MET A 333 -19.34 -0.92 -11.26
CA MET A 333 -19.97 -0.03 -12.27
C MET A 333 -21.13 -0.72 -12.99
N ILE A 334 -20.96 -1.99 -13.44
CA ILE A 334 -22.03 -2.74 -14.09
C ILE A 334 -23.26 -2.90 -13.18
N ILE A 335 -23.03 -3.19 -11.90
CA ILE A 335 -24.11 -3.28 -10.90
C ILE A 335 -24.85 -1.94 -10.78
N LEU A 336 -24.11 -0.83 -10.65
CA LEU A 336 -24.71 0.51 -10.54
C LEU A 336 -25.53 0.88 -11.77
N LEU A 337 -25.04 0.60 -12.98
CA LEU A 337 -25.77 0.82 -14.22
C LEU A 337 -27.10 0.03 -14.22
N ALA A 338 -27.09 -1.24 -13.83
CA ALA A 338 -28.30 -2.05 -13.74
C ALA A 338 -29.30 -1.52 -12.70
N VAL A 339 -28.80 -1.05 -11.54
CA VAL A 339 -29.64 -0.46 -10.48
C VAL A 339 -30.22 0.88 -10.94
N LEU A 340 -29.44 1.75 -11.56
CA LEU A 340 -29.90 3.03 -12.12
C LEU A 340 -30.96 2.81 -13.21
N GLU A 341 -30.74 1.83 -14.09
CA GLU A 341 -31.71 1.51 -15.13
C GLU A 341 -33.02 0.96 -14.54
N ARG A 342 -32.94 0.01 -13.63
CA ARG A 342 -34.12 -0.65 -13.08
C ARG A 342 -34.86 0.15 -12.03
N ARG A 343 -34.16 0.89 -11.17
CA ARG A 343 -34.73 1.63 -10.03
C ARG A 343 -34.79 3.14 -10.26
N GLY A 344 -33.78 3.69 -10.95
CA GLY A 344 -33.72 5.10 -11.32
C GLY A 344 -34.48 5.43 -12.60
N ARG A 345 -34.85 4.40 -13.40
CA ARG A 345 -35.50 4.55 -14.72
C ARG A 345 -34.65 5.36 -15.71
N ILE A 346 -33.34 5.26 -15.60
CA ILE A 346 -32.38 5.92 -16.49
C ILE A 346 -31.77 4.85 -17.41
N PRO A 347 -32.08 4.83 -18.71
CA PRO A 347 -31.63 3.79 -19.62
C PRO A 347 -30.14 3.98 -19.98
N PHE A 348 -29.39 2.88 -19.88
CA PHE A 348 -27.99 2.79 -20.32
C PHE A 348 -27.78 1.63 -21.31
N SER A 349 -28.80 0.86 -21.61
CA SER A 349 -28.72 -0.36 -22.43
C SER A 349 -28.25 -0.09 -23.87
N THR A 350 -28.45 1.13 -24.39
CA THR A 350 -28.03 1.56 -25.73
C THR A 350 -26.85 2.54 -25.72
N GLU A 351 -26.22 2.75 -24.56
CA GLU A 351 -25.17 3.74 -24.41
C GLU A 351 -23.80 3.06 -24.15
N ASP A 352 -22.75 3.48 -24.82
CA ASP A 352 -21.39 3.26 -24.37
C ASP A 352 -21.18 4.11 -23.10
N VAL A 353 -20.60 3.51 -22.05
CA VAL A 353 -20.35 4.18 -20.75
C VAL A 353 -18.87 4.13 -20.43
N TYR A 354 -18.32 5.30 -20.15
CA TYR A 354 -16.94 5.49 -19.74
C TYR A 354 -16.94 6.15 -18.36
N LEU A 355 -16.23 5.55 -17.41
CA LEU A 355 -16.04 6.07 -16.06
C LEU A 355 -14.55 6.21 -15.79
N ASN A 356 -14.13 7.37 -15.29
CA ASN A 356 -12.75 7.65 -14.96
C ASN A 356 -12.66 8.31 -13.58
N VAL A 357 -11.69 7.87 -12.77
CA VAL A 357 -11.29 8.56 -11.54
C VAL A 357 -10.11 9.45 -11.86
N ALA A 358 -10.28 10.76 -11.67
CA ALA A 358 -9.24 11.73 -12.02
C ALA A 358 -7.93 11.50 -11.24
N GLY A 359 -6.80 11.89 -11.86
CA GLY A 359 -5.47 11.80 -11.25
C GLY A 359 -4.92 10.38 -11.08
N GLY A 360 -5.60 9.35 -11.61
CA GLY A 360 -5.15 7.96 -11.52
C GLY A 360 -5.31 7.34 -10.13
N PHE A 361 -6.11 7.94 -9.27
CA PHE A 361 -6.48 7.36 -7.97
C PHE A 361 -7.35 6.11 -8.17
N ARG A 362 -7.19 5.11 -7.34
CA ARG A 362 -8.03 3.90 -7.36
C ARG A 362 -9.01 3.92 -6.18
N VAL A 363 -10.28 4.05 -6.49
CA VAL A 363 -11.37 3.94 -5.51
C VAL A 363 -11.63 2.48 -5.21
N LYS A 364 -11.46 2.07 -3.95
CA LYS A 364 -11.62 0.68 -3.49
C LYS A 364 -12.85 0.49 -2.57
N GLU A 365 -13.64 1.54 -2.34
CA GLU A 365 -14.75 1.52 -1.40
C GLU A 365 -16.09 1.88 -2.05
N THR A 366 -17.15 1.32 -1.52
CA THR A 366 -18.53 1.52 -2.00
C THR A 366 -19.10 2.90 -1.63
N ALA A 367 -18.46 3.64 -0.72
CA ALA A 367 -18.84 5.00 -0.37
C ALA A 367 -18.92 5.97 -1.57
N ALA A 368 -18.22 5.63 -2.67
CA ALA A 368 -18.21 6.40 -3.92
C ALA A 368 -19.41 6.14 -4.83
N ASP A 369 -20.23 5.13 -4.58
CA ASP A 369 -21.31 4.74 -5.46
C ASP A 369 -22.28 5.89 -5.75
N LEU A 370 -22.59 6.69 -4.71
CA LEU A 370 -23.53 7.82 -4.86
C LEU A 370 -22.93 8.89 -5.78
N ALA A 371 -21.63 9.17 -5.71
CA ALA A 371 -20.96 10.10 -6.60
C ALA A 371 -20.88 9.56 -8.04
N VAL A 372 -20.62 8.26 -8.20
CA VAL A 372 -20.66 7.57 -9.51
C VAL A 372 -22.05 7.64 -10.11
N ALA A 373 -23.09 7.33 -9.33
CA ALA A 373 -24.47 7.44 -9.79
C ALA A 373 -24.82 8.88 -10.18
N LEU A 374 -24.42 9.85 -9.37
CA LEU A 374 -24.65 11.27 -9.61
C LEU A 374 -23.96 11.75 -10.90
N SER A 375 -22.71 11.32 -11.16
CA SER A 375 -21.99 11.65 -12.41
C SER A 375 -22.68 11.05 -13.65
N LEU A 376 -23.19 9.80 -13.54
CA LEU A 376 -23.93 9.14 -14.60
C LEU A 376 -25.32 9.81 -14.86
N ILE A 377 -26.01 10.23 -13.80
CA ILE A 377 -27.28 10.97 -13.90
C ILE A 377 -27.03 12.32 -14.58
N SER A 378 -26.00 13.03 -14.14
CA SER A 378 -25.61 14.34 -14.66
C SER A 378 -25.33 14.30 -16.15
N VAL A 379 -24.52 13.35 -16.64
CA VAL A 379 -24.21 13.24 -18.06
C VAL A 379 -25.43 12.83 -18.90
N ARG A 380 -26.33 11.99 -18.36
CA ARG A 380 -27.57 11.61 -19.06
C ARG A 380 -28.60 12.76 -19.15
N GLY A 381 -28.62 13.61 -18.13
CA GLY A 381 -29.50 14.80 -18.10
C GLY A 381 -28.89 16.05 -18.73
N ASP A 382 -27.67 15.98 -19.20
CA ASP A 382 -26.86 17.12 -19.69
C ASP A 382 -26.88 18.31 -18.70
N ALA A 383 -26.89 17.99 -17.40
CA ALA A 383 -26.97 18.98 -16.32
C ALA A 383 -25.72 18.91 -15.43
N PRO A 384 -24.91 19.98 -15.36
CA PRO A 384 -23.71 19.97 -14.53
C PRO A 384 -24.02 19.96 -13.04
N ILE A 385 -23.18 19.28 -12.28
CA ILE A 385 -23.24 19.24 -10.81
C ILE A 385 -22.53 20.50 -10.26
N PRO A 386 -23.09 21.16 -9.21
CA PRO A 386 -22.41 22.29 -8.57
C PRO A 386 -20.98 21.94 -8.13
N GLN A 387 -20.02 22.85 -8.37
CA GLN A 387 -18.61 22.60 -8.07
C GLN A 387 -18.30 22.36 -6.60
N ASN A 388 -19.09 22.93 -5.71
CA ASN A 388 -18.96 22.81 -4.26
C ASN A 388 -19.83 21.69 -3.66
N LEU A 389 -20.35 20.77 -4.50
CA LEU A 389 -21.15 19.62 -4.07
C LEU A 389 -20.30 18.36 -3.99
N MET A 390 -20.44 17.62 -2.90
CA MET A 390 -19.88 16.30 -2.68
C MET A 390 -20.98 15.29 -2.34
N ALA A 391 -20.88 14.08 -2.90
CA ALA A 391 -21.83 13.01 -2.64
C ALA A 391 -21.17 11.80 -1.98
N LEU A 392 -21.80 11.22 -0.95
CA LEU A 392 -21.32 10.06 -0.20
C LEU A 392 -22.45 9.09 0.12
N GLY A 393 -22.30 7.84 -0.28
CA GLY A 393 -23.26 6.77 0.01
C GLY A 393 -22.95 5.51 -0.79
N GLU A 394 -23.23 4.36 -0.23
CA GLU A 394 -23.24 3.09 -0.94
C GLU A 394 -24.63 2.85 -1.50
N ILE A 395 -24.74 2.31 -2.73
CA ILE A 395 -26.01 2.01 -3.37
C ILE A 395 -26.25 0.48 -3.36
N GLY A 396 -27.31 0.05 -2.66
CA GLY A 396 -27.74 -1.33 -2.66
C GLY A 396 -28.47 -1.76 -3.93
N LEU A 397 -28.63 -3.07 -4.14
CA LEU A 397 -29.30 -3.64 -5.32
C LEU A 397 -30.80 -3.27 -5.41
N THR A 398 -31.44 -2.94 -4.30
CA THR A 398 -32.83 -2.49 -4.26
C THR A 398 -32.97 -0.99 -4.50
N GLY A 399 -31.84 -0.27 -4.63
CA GLY A 399 -31.77 1.17 -4.87
C GLY A 399 -31.78 2.01 -3.59
N GLU A 400 -31.62 1.38 -2.41
CA GLU A 400 -31.44 2.07 -1.14
C GLU A 400 -30.03 2.69 -1.04
N ILE A 401 -29.94 3.81 -0.32
CA ILE A 401 -28.67 4.49 -0.03
C ILE A 401 -28.21 4.12 1.38
N MET A 402 -27.13 3.34 1.45
CA MET A 402 -26.55 2.86 2.69
C MET A 402 -25.59 3.89 3.30
N PRO A 403 -25.39 3.88 4.62
CA PRO A 403 -24.48 4.80 5.29
C PRO A 403 -23.02 4.51 4.96
N VAL A 404 -22.19 5.54 5.04
CA VAL A 404 -20.74 5.42 4.93
C VAL A 404 -20.07 5.53 6.30
N SER A 405 -18.97 4.82 6.48
CA SER A 405 -18.17 4.92 7.70
C SER A 405 -17.39 6.24 7.73
N ARG A 406 -17.08 6.74 8.95
CA ARG A 406 -16.24 7.92 9.17
C ARG A 406 -16.73 9.16 8.40
N VAL A 407 -18.02 9.35 8.30
CA VAL A 407 -18.64 10.45 7.53
C VAL A 407 -18.15 11.82 8.00
N THR A 408 -17.95 12.02 9.29
CA THR A 408 -17.47 13.28 9.87
C THR A 408 -16.05 13.63 9.44
N LEU A 409 -15.14 12.64 9.34
CA LEU A 409 -13.78 12.88 8.82
C LEU A 409 -13.79 13.29 7.35
N ARG A 410 -14.66 12.66 6.55
CA ARG A 410 -14.86 12.98 5.12
C ARG A 410 -15.41 14.40 4.95
N LEU A 411 -16.38 14.77 5.76
CA LEU A 411 -16.96 16.13 5.77
C LEU A 411 -15.91 17.17 6.18
N LYS A 412 -15.12 16.90 7.22
CA LYS A 412 -14.03 17.79 7.66
C LYS A 412 -13.05 18.11 6.53
N GLU A 413 -12.64 17.11 5.76
CA GLU A 413 -11.75 17.32 4.61
C GLU A 413 -12.44 18.10 3.48
N ALA A 414 -13.71 17.78 3.19
CA ALA A 414 -14.50 18.48 2.19
C ALA A 414 -14.70 19.97 2.54
N LEU A 415 -15.01 20.27 3.79
CA LEU A 415 -15.13 21.65 4.29
C LEU A 415 -13.82 22.43 4.19
N LYS A 416 -12.68 21.79 4.52
CA LYS A 416 -11.34 22.36 4.31
C LYS A 416 -11.11 22.75 2.84
N MET A 417 -11.63 21.94 1.92
CA MET A 417 -11.58 22.16 0.46
C MET A 417 -12.72 23.05 -0.07
N LYS A 418 -13.47 23.71 0.84
CA LYS A 418 -14.58 24.66 0.54
C LYS A 418 -15.79 24.02 -0.15
N PHE A 419 -16.03 22.73 0.04
CA PHE A 419 -17.30 22.10 -0.30
C PHE A 419 -18.33 22.48 0.76
N THR A 420 -19.51 22.92 0.31
CA THR A 420 -20.60 23.41 1.18
C THR A 420 -21.92 22.70 0.93
N HIS A 421 -22.04 21.97 -0.18
CA HIS A 421 -23.23 21.23 -0.55
C HIS A 421 -22.96 19.73 -0.45
N PHE A 422 -23.87 18.99 0.18
CA PHE A 422 -23.68 17.57 0.42
C PHE A 422 -24.92 16.76 0.09
N ILE A 423 -24.73 15.61 -0.59
CA ILE A 423 -25.75 14.58 -0.73
C ILE A 423 -25.26 13.35 0.02
N LEU A 424 -25.98 12.97 1.08
CA LEU A 424 -25.56 11.95 2.03
C LEU A 424 -26.68 10.93 2.28
N SER A 425 -26.33 9.73 2.76
CA SER A 425 -27.32 8.78 3.23
C SER A 425 -28.11 9.32 4.43
N GLU A 426 -29.44 9.18 4.40
CA GLU A 426 -30.32 9.50 5.55
C GLU A 426 -29.88 8.76 6.82
N ARG A 427 -29.26 7.58 6.70
CA ARG A 427 -28.77 6.79 7.84
C ARG A 427 -27.55 7.41 8.53
N ASN A 428 -26.83 8.32 7.87
CA ASN A 428 -25.76 9.11 8.48
C ASN A 428 -26.27 10.41 9.14
N LYS A 429 -27.54 10.80 8.96
CA LYS A 429 -28.09 12.09 9.36
C LYS A 429 -27.84 12.45 10.82
N LYS A 430 -28.06 11.51 11.73
CA LYS A 430 -27.88 11.77 13.18
C LYS A 430 -26.44 12.18 13.50
N GLU A 431 -25.47 11.45 12.96
CA GLU A 431 -24.04 11.70 13.17
C GLU A 431 -23.62 13.04 12.54
N VAL A 432 -24.09 13.30 11.31
CA VAL A 432 -23.77 14.52 10.55
C VAL A 432 -24.36 15.76 11.21
N LEU A 433 -25.62 15.73 11.64
CA LEU A 433 -26.26 16.86 12.30
C LEU A 433 -25.59 17.18 13.64
N ALA A 434 -25.23 16.17 14.44
CA ALA A 434 -24.48 16.37 15.67
C ALA A 434 -23.09 17.00 15.40
N TYR A 435 -22.43 16.61 14.31
CA TYR A 435 -21.19 17.23 13.88
C TYR A 435 -21.36 18.70 13.48
N TYR A 436 -22.42 19.04 12.72
CA TYR A 436 -22.69 20.41 12.30
C TYR A 436 -23.01 21.31 13.49
N GLU A 437 -23.83 20.84 14.44
CA GLU A 437 -24.15 21.56 15.66
C GLU A 437 -22.89 21.85 16.50
N ALA A 438 -22.03 20.84 16.71
CA ALA A 438 -20.78 20.98 17.47
C ALA A 438 -19.76 21.96 16.85
N HIS A 439 -19.87 22.23 15.54
CA HIS A 439 -18.93 23.09 14.80
C HIS A 439 -19.59 24.37 14.24
N HIS A 440 -20.84 24.67 14.62
CA HIS A 440 -21.60 25.87 14.19
C HIS A 440 -21.71 26.00 12.65
N LEU A 441 -22.04 24.90 11.97
CA LEU A 441 -22.12 24.80 10.50
C LEU A 441 -23.57 24.89 10.00
N ASP A 442 -24.35 25.89 10.44
CA ASP A 442 -25.78 26.01 10.11
C ASP A 442 -26.00 26.23 8.60
N GLU A 443 -25.20 27.06 7.95
CA GLU A 443 -25.27 27.28 6.51
C GLU A 443 -25.06 25.99 5.71
N VAL A 444 -24.08 25.18 6.11
CA VAL A 444 -23.79 23.87 5.47
C VAL A 444 -24.94 22.89 5.68
N ARG A 445 -25.58 22.95 6.85
CA ARG A 445 -26.75 22.13 7.18
C ARG A 445 -27.93 22.41 6.23
N GLU A 446 -28.16 23.66 5.88
CA GLU A 446 -29.22 24.05 4.94
C GLU A 446 -29.00 23.52 3.52
N HIS A 447 -27.72 23.34 3.15
CA HIS A 447 -27.30 22.82 1.84
C HIS A 447 -26.96 21.32 1.87
N THR A 448 -27.35 20.59 2.92
CA THR A 448 -27.15 19.15 3.02
C THR A 448 -28.45 18.39 2.78
N VAL A 449 -28.47 17.59 1.74
CA VAL A 449 -29.61 16.73 1.37
C VAL A 449 -29.34 15.31 1.84
N PHE A 450 -30.29 14.74 2.57
CA PHE A 450 -30.24 13.34 3.00
C PHE A 450 -31.21 12.50 2.16
N VAL A 451 -30.66 11.42 1.57
CA VAL A 451 -31.37 10.54 0.65
C VAL A 451 -31.44 9.10 1.19
N ARG A 452 -32.59 8.44 1.04
CA ARG A 452 -32.81 7.04 1.46
C ARG A 452 -32.67 6.07 0.31
N ASN A 453 -32.97 6.52 -0.90
CA ASN A 453 -33.02 5.70 -2.10
C ASN A 453 -32.79 6.55 -3.36
N LEU A 454 -32.70 5.89 -4.52
CA LEU A 454 -32.49 6.55 -5.82
C LEU A 454 -33.64 7.53 -6.20
N LYS A 455 -34.85 7.32 -5.72
CA LYS A 455 -35.94 8.25 -6.01
C LYS A 455 -35.73 9.60 -5.32
N ASP A 456 -35.34 9.56 -4.03
CA ASP A 456 -34.97 10.76 -3.27
C ASP A 456 -33.80 11.49 -3.95
N LEU A 457 -32.79 10.74 -4.46
CA LEU A 457 -31.67 11.30 -5.20
C LEU A 457 -32.11 12.02 -6.49
N MET A 458 -33.01 11.39 -7.27
CA MET A 458 -33.53 11.98 -8.50
C MET A 458 -34.36 13.25 -8.25
N GLU A 459 -35.03 13.35 -7.09
CA GLU A 459 -35.73 14.55 -6.67
C GLU A 459 -34.78 15.67 -6.23
N ALA A 460 -33.65 15.32 -5.62
CA ALA A 460 -32.63 16.25 -5.13
C ALA A 460 -31.79 16.89 -6.25
N VAL A 461 -31.71 16.27 -7.43
CA VAL A 461 -30.89 16.74 -8.55
C VAL A 461 -31.73 17.35 -9.71
N LYS A 462 -33.04 17.49 -9.54
CA LYS A 462 -33.93 18.25 -10.42
C LYS A 462 -33.90 19.73 -10.07
#